data_cffeff428b277bb0bd976cfffdc2a4e4
#
_entry.id   cffeff428b277bb0bd976cfffdc2a4e4
#
_cell.length_a   1.000
_cell.length_b   1.000
_cell.length_c   1.000
_cell.angle_alpha   90.00
_cell.angle_beta   90.00
_cell.angle_gamma   90.00
#
_symmetry.space_group_name_H-M   'P 1'
#
loop_
_entity.id
_entity.type
_entity.pdbx_description
1 polymer ?
#
loop_
_entity_poly.entity_id
_entity_poly.type
_entity_poly.pdbx_seq_one_letter_code
_entity_poly.pdbx_strand_id
1 'polypeptide(L)'
;SIRPVEMYPYDYTKENYFRTGFVAEGVTTYMGDMMLYNSGVFNWDEFIKTQNQNLERHLTNYGRFNLSVADSGFDNWLDGYKLGSPNRKTSIYPDAALCMLMVDLEIIRNKEGEESLHSVMKDLYDNFALKGKGYSEDDFRNICVKFGGLKVAEIFENHIYGTQDYIPTLKVALEVVGLELKEKKNTNLSAQYFGFVAVKENGKVVIKKVEPNSVTDKNGIAPEDEITKINGEKIEGKLSDILKECKKEVSFTIKKKFSEKDITLTIENHYQLLEFVKSE
;
A
#
# COMPACT_ATOMS: atom_id res chain seq x y z
N SER A 1 -10.35 26.14 4.80
CA SER A 1 -9.88 24.80 4.44
C SER A 1 -10.93 23.75 4.80
N ILE A 2 -11.01 22.68 4.02
CA ILE A 2 -11.87 21.51 4.31
C ILE A 2 -11.14 20.70 5.40
N ARG A 3 -11.84 20.35 6.50
CA ARG A 3 -11.25 19.61 7.64
C ARG A 3 -12.21 18.57 8.19
N PRO A 4 -11.70 17.40 8.61
CA PRO A 4 -12.47 16.49 9.44
C PRO A 4 -12.86 17.14 10.78
N VAL A 5 -14.04 16.83 11.28
CA VAL A 5 -14.52 17.36 12.59
C VAL A 5 -13.63 16.91 13.75
N GLU A 6 -13.05 15.70 13.66
CA GLU A 6 -12.17 15.15 14.69
C GLU A 6 -10.81 15.87 14.76
N MET A 7 -10.43 16.59 13.70
CA MET A 7 -9.17 17.32 13.63
C MET A 7 -9.29 18.80 13.98
N TYR A 8 -10.46 19.27 14.45
CA TYR A 8 -10.66 20.67 14.79
C TYR A 8 -11.74 20.86 15.87
N PRO A 9 -11.48 21.69 16.91
CA PRO A 9 -10.21 22.37 17.18
C PRO A 9 -9.14 21.39 17.67
N TYR A 10 -7.87 21.66 17.32
CA TYR A 10 -6.75 20.88 17.82
C TYR A 10 -6.53 21.12 19.32
N ASP A 11 -6.40 20.04 20.07
CA ASP A 11 -5.89 20.05 21.45
C ASP A 11 -4.46 19.51 21.45
N TYR A 12 -3.48 20.42 21.51
CA TYR A 12 -2.05 20.06 21.49
C TYR A 12 -1.53 19.45 22.79
N THR A 13 -2.40 19.30 23.80
CA THR A 13 -2.02 18.72 25.11
C THR A 13 -2.24 17.21 25.19
N LYS A 14 -2.84 16.62 24.18
CA LYS A 14 -3.13 15.19 24.09
C LYS A 14 -3.11 14.67 22.66
N GLU A 15 -3.08 13.36 22.52
CA GLU A 15 -3.20 12.66 21.24
C GLU A 15 -4.57 12.92 20.61
N ASN A 16 -4.59 13.03 19.29
CA ASN A 16 -5.80 13.22 18.51
C ASN A 16 -6.11 11.96 17.70
N TYR A 17 -6.99 11.11 18.22
CA TYR A 17 -7.38 9.86 17.57
C TYR A 17 -8.50 10.11 16.57
N PHE A 18 -8.30 9.68 15.32
CA PHE A 18 -9.30 9.82 14.26
C PHE A 18 -9.07 8.80 13.14
N ARG A 19 -10.17 8.38 12.50
CA ARG A 19 -10.12 7.42 11.39
C ARG A 19 -10.04 8.08 10.02
N THR A 20 -10.36 9.37 9.91
CA THR A 20 -10.39 10.13 8.65
C THR A 20 -9.00 10.42 8.06
N GLY A 21 -7.95 9.80 8.59
CA GLY A 21 -6.60 9.86 8.02
C GLY A 21 -6.53 9.43 6.56
N PHE A 22 -7.32 8.45 6.16
CA PHE A 22 -7.42 8.00 4.77
C PHE A 22 -7.99 9.07 3.83
N VAL A 23 -8.85 9.95 4.32
CA VAL A 23 -9.35 11.10 3.55
C VAL A 23 -8.26 12.16 3.45
N ALA A 24 -7.70 12.58 4.62
CA ALA A 24 -6.70 13.64 4.67
C ALA A 24 -5.46 13.31 3.81
N GLU A 25 -4.96 12.09 3.88
CA GLU A 25 -3.71 11.68 3.21
C GLU A 25 -3.96 10.93 1.90
N GLY A 26 -5.00 10.11 1.83
CA GLY A 26 -5.33 9.36 0.61
C GLY A 26 -5.82 10.25 -0.51
N VAL A 27 -6.79 11.14 -0.23
CA VAL A 27 -7.28 12.10 -1.22
C VAL A 27 -6.16 13.05 -1.64
N THR A 28 -5.38 13.59 -0.71
CA THR A 28 -4.32 14.54 -1.05
C THR A 28 -3.20 13.88 -1.86
N THR A 29 -2.85 12.62 -1.58
CA THR A 29 -1.86 11.87 -2.36
C THR A 29 -2.38 11.64 -3.78
N TYR A 30 -3.58 11.10 -3.94
CA TYR A 30 -4.16 10.81 -5.26
C TYR A 30 -4.42 12.10 -6.07
N MET A 31 -5.12 13.06 -5.47
CA MET A 31 -5.46 14.32 -6.13
C MET A 31 -4.21 15.18 -6.43
N GLY A 32 -3.18 15.11 -5.60
CA GLY A 32 -1.91 15.77 -5.85
C GLY A 32 -1.27 15.28 -7.16
N ASP A 33 -1.20 13.97 -7.36
CA ASP A 33 -0.70 13.36 -8.59
C ASP A 33 -1.57 13.73 -9.80
N MET A 34 -2.90 13.70 -9.64
CA MET A 34 -3.86 14.13 -10.67
C MET A 34 -3.71 15.60 -11.04
N MET A 35 -3.48 16.49 -10.07
CA MET A 35 -3.25 17.91 -10.32
C MET A 35 -1.96 18.14 -11.10
N LEU A 36 -0.88 17.42 -10.79
CA LEU A 36 0.37 17.48 -11.55
C LEU A 36 0.18 17.01 -12.99
N TYR A 37 -0.61 15.96 -13.21
CA TYR A 37 -0.95 15.49 -14.54
C TYR A 37 -1.83 16.50 -15.30
N ASN A 38 -2.91 16.99 -14.70
CA ASN A 38 -3.84 17.92 -15.33
C ASN A 38 -3.21 19.29 -15.64
N SER A 39 -2.21 19.72 -14.86
CA SER A 39 -1.45 20.97 -15.12
C SER A 39 -0.35 20.81 -16.16
N GLY A 40 -0.09 19.58 -16.64
CA GLY A 40 0.97 19.29 -17.60
C GLY A 40 2.39 19.23 -16.99
N VAL A 41 2.52 19.27 -15.66
CA VAL A 41 3.80 19.03 -14.96
C VAL A 41 4.21 17.57 -15.09
N PHE A 42 3.25 16.65 -14.92
CA PHE A 42 3.43 15.25 -15.27
C PHE A 42 2.84 14.97 -16.66
N ASN A 43 3.57 14.20 -17.44
CA ASN A 43 2.98 13.50 -18.60
C ASN A 43 2.29 12.21 -18.11
N TRP A 44 1.66 11.50 -19.04
CA TRP A 44 0.95 10.25 -18.73
C TRP A 44 1.85 9.18 -18.11
N ASP A 45 3.06 9.01 -18.65
CA ASP A 45 3.98 7.96 -18.17
C ASP A 45 4.49 8.27 -16.76
N GLU A 46 4.70 9.55 -16.42
CA GLU A 46 5.09 9.98 -15.07
C GLU A 46 3.95 9.75 -14.08
N PHE A 47 2.70 10.06 -14.47
CA PHE A 47 1.53 9.79 -13.65
C PHE A 47 1.37 8.27 -13.38
N ILE A 48 1.40 7.44 -14.42
CA ILE A 48 1.31 5.98 -14.29
C ILE A 48 2.47 5.41 -13.46
N LYS A 49 3.67 5.94 -13.62
CA LYS A 49 4.82 5.55 -12.79
C LYS A 49 4.56 5.80 -11.30
N THR A 50 3.96 6.94 -10.95
CA THR A 50 3.61 7.25 -9.56
C THR A 50 2.54 6.30 -9.03
N GLN A 51 1.49 6.01 -9.83
CA GLN A 51 0.46 5.04 -9.45
C GLN A 51 1.04 3.62 -9.30
N ASN A 52 1.97 3.23 -10.15
CA ASN A 52 2.70 1.96 -10.02
C ASN A 52 3.55 1.89 -8.75
N GLN A 53 4.14 3.00 -8.30
CA GLN A 53 4.85 3.05 -7.02
C GLN A 53 3.89 2.86 -5.83
N ASN A 54 2.68 3.44 -5.89
CA ASN A 54 1.66 3.24 -4.87
C ASN A 54 1.19 1.77 -4.85
N LEU A 55 0.98 1.16 -6.01
CA LEU A 55 0.61 -0.25 -6.14
C LEU A 55 1.71 -1.17 -5.58
N GLU A 56 2.98 -0.93 -5.90
CA GLU A 56 4.10 -1.72 -5.39
C GLU A 56 4.22 -1.61 -3.87
N ARG A 57 4.05 -0.40 -3.30
CA ARG A 57 4.03 -0.19 -1.85
C ARG A 57 2.87 -0.95 -1.18
N HIS A 58 1.69 -0.93 -1.80
CA HIS A 58 0.53 -1.70 -1.34
C HIS A 58 0.82 -3.20 -1.35
N LEU A 59 1.26 -3.75 -2.48
CA LEU A 59 1.54 -5.18 -2.64
C LEU A 59 2.60 -5.68 -1.65
N THR A 60 3.57 -4.84 -1.31
CA THR A 60 4.68 -5.19 -0.39
C THR A 60 4.42 -4.83 1.07
N ASN A 61 3.23 -4.33 1.40
CA ASN A 61 2.80 -4.06 2.78
C ASN A 61 1.77 -5.10 3.22
N TYR A 62 2.20 -6.12 3.95
CA TYR A 62 1.31 -7.20 4.41
C TYR A 62 0.40 -6.79 5.57
N GLY A 63 0.61 -5.61 6.16
CA GLY A 63 -0.32 -5.02 7.13
C GLY A 63 -1.72 -4.77 6.55
N ARG A 64 -1.84 -4.69 5.22
CA ARG A 64 -3.12 -4.54 4.50
C ARG A 64 -4.12 -5.68 4.76
N PHE A 65 -3.64 -6.85 5.17
CA PHE A 65 -4.50 -7.99 5.52
C PHE A 65 -4.93 -8.00 6.98
N ASN A 66 -4.29 -7.18 7.83
CA ASN A 66 -4.47 -7.23 9.27
C ASN A 66 -5.28 -6.06 9.81
N LEU A 67 -5.18 -4.87 9.18
CA LEU A 67 -5.88 -3.68 9.63
C LEU A 67 -6.36 -2.87 8.43
N SER A 68 -7.58 -2.36 8.50
CA SER A 68 -8.16 -1.53 7.45
C SER A 68 -7.42 -0.20 7.28
N VAL A 69 -7.60 0.45 6.13
CA VAL A 69 -7.01 1.77 5.88
C VAL A 69 -7.51 2.80 6.88
N ALA A 70 -8.81 2.81 7.19
CA ALA A 70 -9.40 3.72 8.16
C ALA A 70 -8.82 3.48 9.57
N ASP A 71 -8.79 2.23 10.03
CA ASP A 71 -8.25 1.89 11.35
C ASP A 71 -6.74 2.09 11.45
N SER A 72 -6.03 1.96 10.34
CA SER A 72 -4.58 2.21 10.28
C SER A 72 -4.20 3.66 10.54
N GLY A 73 -5.14 4.59 10.34
CA GLY A 73 -4.95 6.02 10.68
C GLY A 73 -5.17 6.35 12.14
N PHE A 74 -5.96 5.54 12.86
CA PHE A 74 -6.50 5.89 14.18
C PHE A 74 -5.43 6.25 15.22
N ASP A 75 -4.36 5.49 15.28
CA ASP A 75 -3.30 5.63 16.28
C ASP A 75 -1.94 6.05 15.70
N ASN A 76 -1.92 6.74 14.55
CA ASN A 76 -0.69 7.22 13.93
C ASN A 76 0.15 8.12 14.86
N TRP A 77 -0.49 8.78 15.81
CA TRP A 77 0.20 9.59 16.81
C TRP A 77 1.05 8.77 17.79
N LEU A 78 0.72 7.49 18.01
CA LEU A 78 1.45 6.63 18.94
C LEU A 78 2.70 6.02 18.31
N ASP A 79 2.59 5.46 17.12
CA ASP A 79 3.70 4.77 16.46
C ASP A 79 4.32 5.61 15.33
N GLY A 80 3.67 6.70 14.94
CA GLY A 80 4.11 7.53 13.84
C GLY A 80 4.32 6.67 12.58
N TYR A 81 5.53 6.75 12.04
CA TYR A 81 5.92 5.96 10.85
C TYR A 81 6.80 4.74 11.19
N LYS A 82 7.02 4.45 12.48
CA LYS A 82 7.78 3.30 12.94
C LYS A 82 6.83 2.28 13.57
N LEU A 83 6.56 1.22 12.84
CA LEU A 83 5.74 0.14 13.35
C LEU A 83 6.51 -0.60 14.46
N GLY A 84 5.90 -0.70 15.63
CA GLY A 84 6.43 -1.50 16.76
C GLY A 84 6.31 -3.01 16.51
N SER A 85 5.38 -3.42 15.63
CA SER A 85 5.16 -4.80 15.23
C SER A 85 5.14 -4.91 13.70
N PRO A 86 5.85 -5.87 13.11
CA PRO A 86 5.81 -6.14 11.69
C PRO A 86 4.39 -6.44 11.21
N ASN A 87 4.05 -5.95 10.02
CA ASN A 87 2.77 -6.20 9.35
C ASN A 87 1.53 -5.84 10.20
N ARG A 88 1.67 -4.89 11.16
CA ARG A 88 0.55 -4.53 12.04
C ARG A 88 -0.54 -3.79 11.29
N LYS A 89 -0.19 -2.81 10.46
CA LYS A 89 -1.15 -1.94 9.76
C LYS A 89 -0.72 -1.59 8.34
N THR A 90 -1.67 -1.13 7.57
CA THR A 90 -1.44 -0.61 6.22
C THR A 90 -1.10 0.88 6.24
N SER A 91 -0.96 1.50 5.08
CA SER A 91 -0.59 2.91 4.95
C SER A 91 -1.78 3.78 4.55
N ILE A 92 -1.99 4.88 5.27
CA ILE A 92 -3.00 5.88 4.91
C ILE A 92 -2.61 6.75 3.71
N TYR A 93 -1.43 6.56 3.14
CA TYR A 93 -0.94 7.25 1.94
C TYR A 93 -1.15 6.39 0.68
N PRO A 94 -0.27 5.43 0.32
CA PRO A 94 -0.43 4.68 -0.93
C PRO A 94 -1.68 3.81 -0.97
N ASP A 95 -2.02 3.13 0.14
CA ASP A 95 -3.20 2.24 0.15
C ASP A 95 -4.49 3.05 0.07
N ALA A 96 -4.57 4.18 0.78
CA ALA A 96 -5.69 5.09 0.68
C ALA A 96 -5.77 5.79 -0.69
N ALA A 97 -4.63 6.14 -1.31
CA ALA A 97 -4.61 6.70 -2.66
C ALA A 97 -5.15 5.72 -3.69
N LEU A 98 -4.85 4.42 -3.57
CA LEU A 98 -5.43 3.38 -4.43
C LEU A 98 -6.94 3.22 -4.18
N CYS A 99 -7.41 3.35 -2.95
CA CYS A 99 -8.85 3.40 -2.66
C CYS A 99 -9.50 4.61 -3.36
N MET A 100 -8.86 5.78 -3.31
CA MET A 100 -9.37 6.99 -3.98
C MET A 100 -9.34 6.87 -5.51
N LEU A 101 -8.33 6.22 -6.08
CA LEU A 101 -8.31 5.86 -7.50
C LEU A 101 -9.53 4.99 -7.86
N MET A 102 -9.81 3.93 -7.10
CA MET A 102 -10.99 3.08 -7.33
C MET A 102 -12.30 3.87 -7.22
N VAL A 103 -12.43 4.72 -6.19
CA VAL A 103 -13.60 5.58 -5.98
C VAL A 103 -13.78 6.55 -7.15
N ASP A 104 -12.71 7.20 -7.60
CA ASP A 104 -12.75 8.15 -8.71
C ASP A 104 -13.19 7.48 -10.01
N LEU A 105 -12.58 6.33 -10.35
CA LEU A 105 -12.92 5.57 -11.55
C LEU A 105 -14.38 5.07 -11.53
N GLU A 106 -14.90 4.64 -10.37
CA GLU A 106 -16.31 4.26 -10.26
C GLU A 106 -17.27 5.46 -10.33
N ILE A 107 -16.88 6.64 -9.86
CA ILE A 107 -17.65 7.88 -10.07
C ILE A 107 -17.69 8.21 -11.57
N ILE A 108 -16.54 8.19 -12.23
CA ILE A 108 -16.42 8.45 -13.68
C ILE A 108 -17.32 7.47 -14.46
N ARG A 109 -17.30 6.17 -14.12
CA ARG A 109 -18.16 5.16 -14.74
C ARG A 109 -19.63 5.46 -14.49
N ASN A 110 -20.03 5.71 -13.25
CA ASN A 110 -21.43 5.91 -12.87
C ASN A 110 -22.03 7.19 -13.44
N LYS A 111 -21.19 8.18 -13.76
CA LYS A 111 -21.56 9.49 -14.29
C LYS A 111 -21.14 9.69 -15.75
N GLU A 112 -20.79 8.62 -16.46
CA GLU A 112 -20.46 8.65 -17.88
C GLU A 112 -19.37 9.70 -18.24
N GLY A 113 -18.45 9.94 -17.31
CA GLY A 113 -17.33 10.89 -17.45
C GLY A 113 -17.65 12.33 -17.07
N GLU A 114 -18.90 12.67 -16.72
CA GLU A 114 -19.27 14.05 -16.37
C GLU A 114 -18.80 14.48 -14.97
N GLU A 115 -18.59 13.52 -14.07
CA GLU A 115 -18.24 13.77 -12.67
C GLU A 115 -17.06 12.88 -12.25
N SER A 116 -16.34 13.29 -11.22
CA SER A 116 -15.17 12.61 -10.69
C SER A 116 -15.01 12.91 -9.21
N LEU A 117 -13.91 12.48 -8.60
CA LEU A 117 -13.57 12.82 -7.21
C LEU A 117 -13.45 14.34 -6.99
N HIS A 118 -13.19 15.14 -8.05
CA HIS A 118 -13.27 16.60 -7.97
C HIS A 118 -14.65 17.09 -7.55
N SER A 119 -15.71 16.45 -8.01
CA SER A 119 -17.10 16.80 -7.67
C SER A 119 -17.40 16.52 -6.20
N VAL A 120 -16.83 15.46 -5.65
CA VAL A 120 -16.87 15.16 -4.20
C VAL A 120 -16.16 16.26 -3.41
N MET A 121 -14.98 16.69 -3.85
CA MET A 121 -14.22 17.75 -3.19
C MET A 121 -14.93 19.09 -3.29
N LYS A 122 -15.59 19.36 -4.41
CA LYS A 122 -16.42 20.56 -4.58
C LYS A 122 -17.63 20.54 -3.66
N ASP A 123 -18.32 19.42 -3.53
CA ASP A 123 -19.47 19.27 -2.62
C ASP A 123 -19.04 19.51 -1.15
N LEU A 124 -17.90 18.93 -0.73
CA LEU A 124 -17.32 19.19 0.60
C LEU A 124 -16.97 20.67 0.80
N TYR A 125 -16.43 21.33 -0.22
CA TYR A 125 -16.11 22.74 -0.13
C TYR A 125 -17.36 23.60 0.02
N ASP A 126 -18.36 23.39 -0.84
CA ASP A 126 -19.60 24.21 -0.88
C ASP A 126 -20.48 23.97 0.36
N ASN A 127 -20.58 22.73 0.83
CA ASN A 127 -21.50 22.34 1.89
C ASN A 127 -20.89 22.32 3.30
N PHE A 128 -19.57 22.29 3.42
CA PHE A 128 -18.87 22.27 4.72
C PHE A 128 -17.90 23.43 4.86
N ALA A 129 -16.89 23.57 4.02
CA ALA A 129 -15.83 24.56 4.19
C ALA A 129 -16.35 25.99 4.13
N LEU A 130 -17.18 26.34 3.13
CA LEU A 130 -17.79 27.67 3.01
C LEU A 130 -18.75 27.99 4.15
N LYS A 131 -19.30 26.99 4.81
CA LYS A 131 -20.19 27.14 5.96
C LYS A 131 -19.45 27.11 7.30
N GLY A 132 -18.11 27.09 7.28
CA GLY A 132 -17.28 27.02 8.48
C GLY A 132 -17.41 25.71 9.26
N LYS A 133 -17.86 24.62 8.62
CA LYS A 133 -18.08 23.31 9.22
C LYS A 133 -16.98 22.33 8.80
N GLY A 134 -16.60 21.42 9.70
CA GLY A 134 -15.86 20.22 9.36
C GLY A 134 -16.81 19.13 8.85
N TYR A 135 -16.26 18.12 8.17
CA TYR A 135 -16.97 16.92 7.71
C TYR A 135 -16.62 15.72 8.61
N SER A 136 -17.58 14.81 8.77
CA SER A 136 -17.36 13.51 9.39
C SER A 136 -16.93 12.46 8.36
N GLU A 137 -16.50 11.30 8.85
CA GLU A 137 -16.23 10.12 8.01
C GLU A 137 -17.45 9.74 7.18
N ASP A 138 -18.63 9.72 7.79
CA ASP A 138 -19.90 9.42 7.13
C ASP A 138 -20.28 10.47 6.09
N ASP A 139 -20.04 11.76 6.34
CA ASP A 139 -20.29 12.80 5.36
C ASP A 139 -19.48 12.57 4.08
N PHE A 140 -18.18 12.28 4.22
CA PHE A 140 -17.33 11.98 3.09
C PHE A 140 -17.81 10.75 2.32
N ARG A 141 -18.06 9.63 3.03
CA ARG A 141 -18.60 8.40 2.45
C ARG A 141 -19.90 8.66 1.68
N ASN A 142 -20.85 9.34 2.31
CA ASN A 142 -22.16 9.59 1.72
C ASN A 142 -22.08 10.45 0.45
N ILE A 143 -21.18 11.44 0.40
CA ILE A 143 -20.93 12.24 -0.78
C ILE A 143 -20.30 11.37 -1.89
N CYS A 144 -19.30 10.55 -1.57
CA CYS A 144 -18.72 9.63 -2.55
C CYS A 144 -19.78 8.68 -3.12
N VAL A 145 -20.63 8.10 -2.28
CA VAL A 145 -21.72 7.19 -2.70
C VAL A 145 -22.78 7.92 -3.52
N LYS A 146 -23.10 9.17 -3.20
CA LYS A 146 -24.01 10.02 -4.01
C LYS A 146 -23.55 10.12 -5.46
N PHE A 147 -22.26 10.24 -5.72
CA PHE A 147 -21.70 10.32 -7.07
C PHE A 147 -21.43 8.95 -7.68
N GLY A 148 -20.92 7.99 -6.94
CA GLY A 148 -20.44 6.70 -7.47
C GLY A 148 -21.37 5.50 -7.24
N GLY A 149 -22.48 5.70 -6.50
CA GLY A 149 -23.49 4.65 -6.30
C GLY A 149 -23.01 3.47 -5.45
N LEU A 150 -23.66 2.32 -5.65
CA LEU A 150 -23.43 1.11 -4.84
C LEU A 150 -22.00 0.58 -4.92
N LYS A 151 -21.34 0.71 -6.09
CA LYS A 151 -19.96 0.24 -6.26
C LYS A 151 -18.98 0.99 -5.36
N VAL A 152 -19.18 2.29 -5.21
CA VAL A 152 -18.39 3.09 -4.26
C VAL A 152 -18.69 2.69 -2.82
N ALA A 153 -19.96 2.39 -2.47
CA ALA A 153 -20.28 1.87 -1.14
C ALA A 153 -19.55 0.53 -0.87
N GLU A 154 -19.50 -0.40 -1.84
CA GLU A 154 -18.75 -1.65 -1.76
C GLU A 154 -17.23 -1.42 -1.55
N ILE A 155 -16.64 -0.41 -2.21
CA ILE A 155 -15.22 -0.05 -2.00
C ILE A 155 -14.98 0.41 -0.56
N PHE A 156 -15.88 1.23 0.00
CA PHE A 156 -15.78 1.63 1.40
C PHE A 156 -15.81 0.43 2.35
N GLU A 157 -16.80 -0.44 2.21
CA GLU A 157 -16.97 -1.60 3.10
C GLU A 157 -15.81 -2.60 2.97
N ASN A 158 -15.38 -2.89 1.74
CA ASN A 158 -14.42 -3.96 1.48
C ASN A 158 -12.97 -3.52 1.66
N HIS A 159 -12.63 -2.27 1.32
CA HIS A 159 -11.25 -1.83 1.20
C HIS A 159 -10.86 -0.68 2.13
N ILE A 160 -11.77 0.25 2.43
CA ILE A 160 -11.50 1.35 3.35
C ILE A 160 -11.74 0.93 4.80
N TYR A 161 -12.85 0.23 5.07
CA TYR A 161 -13.22 -0.30 6.39
C TYR A 161 -12.87 -1.78 6.56
N GLY A 162 -12.69 -2.51 5.47
CA GLY A 162 -12.29 -3.89 5.43
C GLY A 162 -10.84 -4.08 4.96
N THR A 163 -10.44 -5.35 4.90
CA THR A 163 -9.08 -5.78 4.50
C THR A 163 -9.09 -6.70 3.28
N GLN A 164 -10.14 -6.62 2.45
CA GLN A 164 -10.24 -7.45 1.25
C GLN A 164 -9.19 -7.03 0.21
N ASP A 165 -8.74 -7.99 -0.57
CA ASP A 165 -7.76 -7.76 -1.63
C ASP A 165 -8.28 -6.73 -2.64
N TYR A 166 -7.44 -5.73 -2.95
CA TYR A 166 -7.78 -4.65 -3.89
C TYR A 166 -7.76 -5.10 -5.35
N ILE A 167 -7.01 -6.15 -5.67
CA ILE A 167 -6.73 -6.54 -7.05
C ILE A 167 -7.97 -6.82 -7.88
N PRO A 168 -8.98 -7.57 -7.40
CA PRO A 168 -10.21 -7.80 -8.17
C PRO A 168 -10.95 -6.50 -8.49
N THR A 169 -11.07 -5.59 -7.52
CA THR A 169 -11.76 -4.30 -7.69
C THR A 169 -10.96 -3.36 -8.59
N LEU A 170 -9.64 -3.29 -8.43
CA LEU A 170 -8.76 -2.50 -9.31
C LEU A 170 -8.88 -2.94 -10.77
N LYS A 171 -8.86 -4.24 -11.06
CA LYS A 171 -9.02 -4.76 -12.42
C LYS A 171 -10.27 -4.24 -13.10
N VAL A 172 -11.40 -4.29 -12.40
CA VAL A 172 -12.67 -3.80 -12.93
C VAL A 172 -12.66 -2.27 -13.08
N ALA A 173 -12.18 -1.53 -12.06
CA ALA A 173 -12.17 -0.07 -12.10
C ALA A 173 -11.32 0.48 -13.25
N LEU A 174 -10.15 -0.10 -13.50
CA LEU A 174 -9.20 0.34 -14.53
C LEU A 174 -9.73 0.27 -15.96
N GLU A 175 -10.68 -0.61 -16.24
CA GLU A 175 -11.32 -0.72 -17.56
C GLU A 175 -11.91 0.62 -18.06
N VAL A 176 -12.37 1.48 -17.13
CA VAL A 176 -12.96 2.79 -17.44
C VAL A 176 -12.00 3.69 -18.23
N VAL A 177 -10.72 3.57 -17.95
CA VAL A 177 -9.67 4.41 -18.56
C VAL A 177 -8.75 3.62 -19.51
N GLY A 178 -9.16 2.41 -19.90
CA GLY A 178 -8.37 1.56 -20.82
C GLY A 178 -7.04 1.13 -20.23
N LEU A 179 -7.02 0.85 -18.92
CA LEU A 179 -5.88 0.27 -18.21
C LEU A 179 -6.18 -1.14 -17.75
N GLU A 180 -5.14 -1.93 -17.59
CA GLU A 180 -5.19 -3.26 -16.98
C GLU A 180 -4.00 -3.50 -16.05
N LEU A 181 -4.10 -4.55 -15.24
CA LEU A 181 -2.99 -5.02 -14.40
C LEU A 181 -2.26 -6.18 -15.10
N LYS A 182 -0.96 -6.00 -15.34
CA LYS A 182 -0.06 -7.07 -15.82
C LYS A 182 0.93 -7.47 -14.74
N GLU A 183 1.35 -8.73 -14.76
CA GLU A 183 2.41 -9.22 -13.89
C GLU A 183 3.74 -8.55 -14.24
N LYS A 184 4.42 -8.07 -13.19
CA LYS A 184 5.75 -7.47 -13.26
C LYS A 184 6.74 -8.35 -12.52
N LYS A 185 7.85 -8.65 -13.18
CA LYS A 185 8.94 -9.40 -12.55
C LYS A 185 9.53 -8.61 -11.37
N ASN A 186 9.57 -9.24 -10.20
CA ASN A 186 10.26 -8.65 -9.07
C ASN A 186 11.77 -8.70 -9.27
N THR A 187 12.43 -7.56 -9.21
CA THR A 187 13.90 -7.47 -9.37
C THR A 187 14.65 -7.84 -8.08
N ASN A 188 13.96 -7.89 -6.95
CA ASN A 188 14.52 -8.38 -5.70
C ASN A 188 14.44 -9.91 -5.67
N LEU A 189 15.57 -10.58 -5.92
CA LEU A 189 15.62 -12.03 -6.05
C LEU A 189 15.26 -12.76 -4.75
N SER A 190 15.59 -12.23 -3.57
CA SER A 190 15.19 -12.87 -2.32
C SER A 190 13.68 -12.82 -2.09
N ALA A 191 13.05 -11.74 -2.51
CA ALA A 191 11.58 -11.66 -2.52
C ALA A 191 11.00 -12.62 -3.58
N GLN A 192 11.48 -12.54 -4.81
CA GLN A 192 10.99 -13.36 -5.92
C GLN A 192 11.12 -14.86 -5.64
N TYR A 193 12.24 -15.32 -5.08
CA TYR A 193 12.52 -16.74 -4.90
C TYR A 193 11.97 -17.32 -3.62
N PHE A 194 11.95 -16.55 -2.54
CA PHE A 194 11.71 -17.05 -1.19
C PHE A 194 10.64 -16.29 -0.42
N GLY A 195 10.18 -15.13 -0.92
CA GLY A 195 9.21 -14.29 -0.23
C GLY A 195 9.80 -13.49 0.95
N PHE A 196 11.08 -13.11 0.91
CA PHE A 196 11.63 -12.19 1.91
C PHE A 196 12.42 -11.05 1.29
N VAL A 197 12.47 -9.93 2.00
CA VAL A 197 13.33 -8.79 1.67
C VAL A 197 14.36 -8.64 2.78
N ALA A 198 15.65 -8.64 2.39
CA ALA A 198 16.75 -8.37 3.31
C ALA A 198 17.54 -7.14 2.87
N VAL A 199 18.10 -6.43 3.85
CA VAL A 199 18.98 -5.27 3.65
C VAL A 199 20.31 -5.46 4.36
N LYS A 200 21.36 -4.83 3.81
CA LYS A 200 22.67 -4.83 4.47
C LYS A 200 22.77 -3.58 5.35
N GLU A 201 22.78 -3.77 6.65
CA GLU A 201 22.89 -2.72 7.68
C GLU A 201 24.05 -3.00 8.60
N ASN A 202 24.97 -2.05 8.78
CA ASN A 202 26.14 -2.19 9.66
C ASN A 202 26.95 -3.48 9.41
N GLY A 203 27.10 -3.85 8.15
CA GLY A 203 27.82 -5.07 7.74
C GLY A 203 27.05 -6.39 7.87
N LYS A 204 25.82 -6.37 8.40
CA LYS A 204 24.93 -7.52 8.56
C LYS A 204 23.85 -7.55 7.50
N VAL A 205 23.44 -8.73 7.08
CA VAL A 205 22.29 -8.92 6.19
C VAL A 205 21.09 -9.28 7.05
N VAL A 206 20.15 -8.34 7.20
CA VAL A 206 18.99 -8.44 8.10
C VAL A 206 17.71 -8.53 7.27
N ILE A 207 16.87 -9.51 7.60
CA ILE A 207 15.56 -9.69 6.99
C ILE A 207 14.63 -8.59 7.51
N LYS A 208 14.00 -7.84 6.59
CA LYS A 208 13.09 -6.74 6.94
C LYS A 208 11.63 -7.05 6.68
N LYS A 209 11.35 -7.90 5.70
CA LYS A 209 9.98 -8.33 5.38
C LYS A 209 9.97 -9.81 5.06
N VAL A 210 8.92 -10.48 5.45
CA VAL A 210 8.62 -11.86 5.08
C VAL A 210 7.18 -11.92 4.60
N GLU A 211 6.98 -12.47 3.42
CA GLU A 211 5.66 -12.67 2.84
C GLU A 211 4.91 -13.76 3.60
N PRO A 212 3.69 -13.50 4.08
CA PRO A 212 2.89 -14.51 4.74
C PRO A 212 2.66 -15.74 3.85
N ASN A 213 2.79 -16.92 4.44
CA ASN A 213 2.67 -18.21 3.77
C ASN A 213 3.77 -18.54 2.73
N SER A 214 4.79 -17.71 2.58
CA SER A 214 5.96 -18.01 1.75
C SER A 214 6.77 -19.19 2.30
N VAL A 215 7.70 -19.71 1.48
CA VAL A 215 8.64 -20.75 1.96
C VAL A 215 9.49 -20.25 3.12
N THR A 216 9.80 -18.96 3.18
CA THR A 216 10.51 -18.31 4.28
C THR A 216 9.69 -18.35 5.57
N ASP A 217 8.43 -17.92 5.50
CA ASP A 217 7.49 -17.89 6.63
C ASP A 217 7.24 -19.29 7.19
N LYS A 218 6.94 -20.26 6.32
CA LYS A 218 6.72 -21.68 6.69
C LYS A 218 7.91 -22.34 7.39
N ASN A 219 9.12 -21.84 7.15
CA ASN A 219 10.33 -22.32 7.82
C ASN A 219 10.67 -21.50 9.08
N GLY A 220 9.77 -20.63 9.52
CA GLY A 220 9.89 -19.88 10.77
C GLY A 220 10.99 -18.82 10.76
N ILE A 221 11.37 -18.33 9.59
CA ILE A 221 12.25 -17.16 9.43
C ILE A 221 11.37 -15.91 9.54
N ALA A 222 11.83 -14.90 10.28
CA ALA A 222 11.04 -13.71 10.61
C ALA A 222 11.81 -12.41 10.33
N PRO A 223 11.13 -11.28 10.25
CA PRO A 223 11.78 -9.98 10.29
C PRO A 223 12.71 -9.85 11.49
N GLU A 224 13.83 -9.14 11.29
CA GLU A 224 14.94 -8.95 12.22
C GLU A 224 15.85 -10.18 12.42
N ASP A 225 15.60 -11.31 11.77
CA ASP A 225 16.58 -12.40 11.69
C ASP A 225 17.77 -11.97 10.79
N GLU A 226 18.99 -12.37 11.18
CA GLU A 226 20.23 -12.09 10.44
C GLU A 226 20.63 -13.30 9.58
N ILE A 227 20.95 -13.08 8.31
CA ILE A 227 21.55 -14.09 7.43
C ILE A 227 23.07 -13.96 7.58
N THR A 228 23.73 -14.98 8.13
CA THR A 228 25.19 -14.96 8.38
C THR A 228 25.97 -15.67 7.28
N LYS A 229 25.38 -16.72 6.66
CA LYS A 229 26.00 -17.48 5.57
C LYS A 229 24.96 -17.91 4.53
N ILE A 230 25.42 -18.17 3.32
CA ILE A 230 24.67 -18.79 2.23
C ILE A 230 25.48 -19.96 1.70
N ASN A 231 24.86 -21.15 1.64
CA ASN A 231 25.52 -22.41 1.22
C ASN A 231 26.84 -22.69 1.99
N GLY A 232 26.87 -22.32 3.29
CA GLY A 232 28.03 -22.50 4.18
C GLY A 232 29.08 -21.39 4.09
N GLU A 233 29.00 -20.49 3.13
CA GLU A 233 29.96 -19.40 2.93
C GLU A 233 29.46 -18.07 3.47
N LYS A 234 30.39 -17.24 3.96
CA LYS A 234 30.05 -15.87 4.40
C LYS A 234 29.58 -15.01 3.23
N ILE A 235 28.64 -14.10 3.49
CA ILE A 235 28.09 -13.23 2.48
C ILE A 235 29.09 -12.13 2.11
N GLU A 236 29.75 -12.30 0.99
CA GLU A 236 30.62 -11.29 0.39
C GLU A 236 29.88 -10.61 -0.79
N GLY A 237 29.77 -9.28 -0.76
CA GLY A 237 29.06 -8.54 -1.81
C GLY A 237 27.56 -8.37 -1.60
N LYS A 238 26.82 -8.41 -2.73
CA LYS A 238 25.37 -8.21 -2.74
C LYS A 238 24.65 -9.56 -2.71
N LEU A 239 23.64 -9.69 -1.87
CA LEU A 239 22.78 -10.88 -1.79
C LEU A 239 22.21 -11.28 -3.16
N SER A 240 21.77 -10.28 -3.95
CA SER A 240 21.21 -10.52 -5.29
C SER A 240 22.19 -11.22 -6.24
N ASP A 241 23.50 -10.93 -6.15
CA ASP A 241 24.48 -11.51 -7.06
C ASP A 241 24.76 -12.97 -6.70
N ILE A 242 24.77 -13.31 -5.42
CA ILE A 242 24.87 -14.70 -4.95
C ILE A 242 23.64 -15.50 -5.38
N LEU A 243 22.44 -14.93 -5.23
CA LEU A 243 21.20 -15.62 -5.55
C LEU A 243 20.99 -15.87 -7.06
N LYS A 244 21.60 -15.07 -7.95
CA LYS A 244 21.57 -15.31 -9.41
C LYS A 244 22.16 -16.66 -9.81
N GLU A 245 23.16 -17.12 -9.07
CA GLU A 245 23.85 -18.37 -9.35
C GLU A 245 23.11 -19.60 -8.77
N CYS A 246 22.11 -19.40 -7.93
CA CYS A 246 21.34 -20.46 -7.31
C CYS A 246 20.24 -20.98 -8.24
N LYS A 247 20.05 -22.31 -8.30
CA LYS A 247 19.12 -22.92 -9.28
C LYS A 247 17.90 -23.61 -8.70
N LYS A 248 18.01 -24.22 -7.52
CA LYS A 248 16.94 -25.05 -6.98
C LYS A 248 16.71 -24.85 -5.49
N GLU A 249 17.75 -24.96 -4.69
CA GLU A 249 17.71 -24.85 -3.24
C GLU A 249 18.87 -23.99 -2.75
N VAL A 250 18.67 -23.29 -1.66
CA VAL A 250 19.69 -22.45 -1.02
C VAL A 250 19.64 -22.69 0.49
N SER A 251 20.79 -22.99 1.06
CA SER A 251 20.95 -23.10 2.51
C SER A 251 21.35 -21.75 3.08
N PHE A 252 20.55 -21.23 3.99
CA PHE A 252 20.80 -19.99 4.73
C PHE A 252 21.15 -20.31 6.16
N THR A 253 22.28 -19.80 6.67
CA THR A 253 22.54 -19.79 8.11
C THR A 253 21.85 -18.59 8.71
N ILE A 254 20.79 -18.84 9.49
CA ILE A 254 19.92 -17.83 10.10
C ILE A 254 20.28 -17.71 11.57
N LYS A 255 20.69 -16.50 11.96
CA LYS A 255 20.97 -16.14 13.35
C LYS A 255 19.78 -15.38 13.93
N LYS A 256 19.23 -15.95 14.99
CA LYS A 256 18.20 -15.35 15.85
C LYS A 256 18.83 -14.84 17.15
N LYS A 257 18.03 -14.19 17.98
CA LYS A 257 18.50 -13.63 19.27
C LYS A 257 19.26 -14.64 20.14
N PHE A 258 18.84 -15.92 20.14
CA PHE A 258 19.37 -16.95 21.03
C PHE A 258 19.81 -18.23 20.32
N SER A 259 19.77 -18.26 18.99
CA SER A 259 20.12 -19.45 18.22
C SER A 259 20.65 -19.11 16.85
N GLU A 260 21.44 -20.02 16.29
CA GLU A 260 21.85 -19.99 14.90
C GLU A 260 21.64 -21.37 14.30
N LYS A 261 21.06 -21.46 13.11
CA LYS A 261 20.81 -22.73 12.43
C LYS A 261 20.77 -22.58 10.93
N ASP A 262 21.10 -23.65 10.22
CA ASP A 262 20.95 -23.74 8.78
C ASP A 262 19.52 -24.12 8.41
N ILE A 263 18.96 -23.40 7.44
CA ILE A 263 17.64 -23.62 6.90
C ILE A 263 17.78 -23.65 5.37
N THR A 264 17.39 -24.75 4.75
CA THR A 264 17.38 -24.89 3.30
C THR A 264 16.02 -24.51 2.76
N LEU A 265 15.97 -23.55 1.83
CA LEU A 265 14.77 -23.09 1.16
C LEU A 265 14.82 -23.47 -0.31
N THR A 266 13.68 -23.95 -0.81
CA THR A 266 13.48 -24.21 -2.24
C THR A 266 13.12 -22.90 -2.94
N ILE A 267 13.65 -22.68 -4.15
CA ILE A 267 13.28 -21.52 -4.98
C ILE A 267 11.86 -21.73 -5.50
N GLU A 268 10.97 -20.87 -5.08
CA GLU A 268 9.58 -20.78 -5.53
C GLU A 268 9.34 -19.35 -6.05
N ASN A 269 8.50 -19.19 -7.06
CA ASN A 269 8.14 -17.86 -7.57
C ASN A 269 6.86 -17.36 -6.85
N HIS A 270 6.98 -17.00 -5.59
CA HIS A 270 5.84 -16.57 -4.78
C HIS A 270 5.52 -15.09 -4.88
N TYR A 271 6.53 -14.27 -5.10
CA TYR A 271 6.41 -12.83 -4.96
C TYR A 271 6.25 -12.18 -6.33
N GLN A 272 5.01 -12.05 -6.77
CA GLN A 272 4.69 -11.34 -8.00
C GLN A 272 4.30 -9.90 -7.69
N LEU A 273 4.85 -8.97 -8.44
CA LEU A 273 4.39 -7.59 -8.51
C LEU A 273 3.42 -7.44 -9.68
N LEU A 274 2.61 -6.40 -9.61
CA LEU A 274 1.71 -6.00 -10.69
C LEU A 274 2.04 -4.56 -11.09
N GLU A 275 1.70 -4.20 -12.32
CA GLU A 275 1.80 -2.84 -12.81
C GLU A 275 0.59 -2.46 -13.68
N PHE A 276 0.25 -1.18 -13.65
CA PHE A 276 -0.74 -0.60 -14.55
C PHE A 276 -0.12 -0.46 -15.94
N VAL A 277 -0.80 -0.98 -16.95
CA VAL A 277 -0.43 -0.85 -18.36
C VAL A 277 -1.66 -0.49 -19.18
N LYS A 278 -1.47 0.06 -20.39
CA LYS A 278 -2.58 0.27 -21.32
C LYS A 278 -3.12 -1.08 -21.76
N SER A 279 -4.44 -1.20 -21.80
CA SER A 279 -5.11 -2.37 -22.41
C SER A 279 -4.83 -2.42 -23.91
N GLU A 280 -4.69 -3.63 -24.44
CA GLU A 280 -4.46 -3.85 -25.88
C GLU A 280 -5.69 -3.57 -26.72
#